data_0514d7c401c72cf2f7ef7b6c5d427372
#
_entry.id   0514d7c401c72cf2f7ef7b6c5d427372
#
_cell.length_a   1.000
_cell.length_b   1.000
_cell.length_c   1.000
_cell.angle_alpha   90.00
_cell.angle_beta   90.00
_cell.angle_gamma   90.00
#
_symmetry.space_group_name_H-M   'P 1'
#
loop_
_entity.id
_entity.type
_entity.pdbx_description
1 polymer ?
#
loop_
_entity_poly.entity_id
_entity_poly.type
_entity_poly.pdbx_seq_one_letter_code
_entity_poly.pdbx_strand_id
1 'polypeptide(L)'
;MFGFFKSKRQAQLVPECSKTYNEQKAAMHSDNVEDRMVLATDQTTSKEILYYLAEKDPSPAVRLAVTRNPAMPVQASPVLAQDSNVDVRIALAKRLVELLPGLSQDKHSQLYAFAVDSLGTLALDEVLKIRVALSTTLKDHAHTPPKIAGQLARDLEREVSEPILRFCASLSDQDLLEILCKDSPGWIIEAIANRDNVSAEISQAVIDVENEPGGTALILNDSADVSETLLLQIVDKSKEITAWQKPTATRKNLPIAVAREMARFVDASIRDILTSRDDFDYDMIEEISSVFQRRLDFMSNEDGDEHSAEDR
;
A
#
# COMPACT_ATOMS: atom_id res chain seq x y z
N MET A 1 24.26 55.10 36.91
CA MET A 1 25.22 54.02 36.65
C MET A 1 24.48 52.98 35.81
N PHE A 2 24.65 53.04 34.50
CA PHE A 2 24.03 52.04 33.58
C PHE A 2 25.15 51.13 33.09
N GLY A 3 25.10 49.87 33.49
CA GLY A 3 26.02 48.84 33.04
C GLY A 3 25.60 48.26 31.72
N PHE A 4 26.40 48.44 30.67
CA PHE A 4 26.27 47.82 29.38
C PHE A 4 26.71 46.35 29.45
N PHE A 5 25.75 45.40 29.41
CA PHE A 5 26.04 43.99 29.12
C PHE A 5 26.30 43.83 27.63
N LYS A 6 27.55 43.70 27.24
CA LYS A 6 27.93 43.20 25.89
C LYS A 6 27.63 41.70 25.80
N SER A 7 26.55 41.35 25.10
CA SER A 7 26.31 40.00 24.63
C SER A 7 27.44 39.60 23.66
N LYS A 8 28.28 38.65 24.07
CA LYS A 8 29.19 37.93 23.18
C LYS A 8 28.35 37.03 22.29
N ARG A 9 28.15 37.42 21.01
CA ARG A 9 27.74 36.49 19.97
C ARG A 9 28.80 35.40 19.91
N GLN A 10 28.44 34.16 20.30
CA GLN A 10 29.18 32.97 19.93
C GLN A 10 29.15 32.89 18.41
N ALA A 11 30.27 33.16 17.78
CA ALA A 11 30.49 32.79 16.39
C ALA A 11 30.39 31.26 16.32
N GLN A 12 29.37 30.74 15.63
CA GLN A 12 29.34 29.34 15.19
C GLN A 12 30.62 29.14 14.37
N LEU A 13 31.51 28.31 14.90
CA LEU A 13 32.66 27.79 14.18
C LEU A 13 32.11 26.97 13.02
N VAL A 14 32.07 27.56 11.81
CA VAL A 14 32.02 26.82 10.58
C VAL A 14 33.28 25.97 10.55
N PRO A 15 33.23 24.66 10.39
CA PRO A 15 34.45 23.87 10.29
C PRO A 15 35.20 24.31 9.03
N GLU A 16 36.24 25.10 9.20
CA GLU A 16 37.25 25.30 8.18
C GLU A 16 37.98 23.97 7.99
N CYS A 17 37.73 23.30 6.93
CA CYS A 17 38.67 22.56 6.08
C CYS A 17 37.94 21.73 5.04
N SER A 18 37.24 22.36 4.11
CA SER A 18 36.95 21.68 2.86
C SER A 18 38.27 21.53 2.11
N LYS A 19 38.73 20.27 1.93
CA LYS A 19 39.87 19.97 1.07
C LYS A 19 39.64 20.60 -0.31
N THR A 20 40.67 21.24 -0.85
CA THR A 20 40.60 21.71 -2.24
C THR A 20 40.33 20.55 -3.19
N TYR A 21 39.80 20.81 -4.39
CA TYR A 21 39.51 19.77 -5.37
C TYR A 21 40.74 18.86 -5.66
N ASN A 22 41.95 19.47 -5.73
CA ASN A 22 43.18 18.70 -5.95
C ASN A 22 43.54 17.78 -4.77
N GLU A 23 43.31 18.23 -3.54
CA GLU A 23 43.48 17.41 -2.34
C GLU A 23 42.43 16.28 -2.27
N GLN A 24 41.18 16.56 -2.63
CA GLN A 24 40.14 15.54 -2.75
C GLN A 24 40.51 14.49 -3.82
N LYS A 25 41.01 14.95 -4.98
CA LYS A 25 41.45 14.06 -6.05
C LYS A 25 42.64 13.19 -5.66
N ALA A 26 43.58 13.70 -4.88
CA ALA A 26 44.68 12.89 -4.34
C ALA A 26 44.19 11.87 -3.31
N ALA A 27 43.31 12.29 -2.39
CA ALA A 27 42.77 11.44 -1.33
C ALA A 27 41.85 10.30 -1.85
N MET A 28 41.14 10.50 -2.97
CA MET A 28 40.27 9.46 -3.55
C MET A 28 41.07 8.25 -4.09
N HIS A 29 42.36 8.43 -4.38
CA HIS A 29 43.28 7.35 -4.81
C HIS A 29 44.17 6.84 -3.65
N SER A 30 43.96 7.29 -2.41
CA SER A 30 44.71 6.79 -1.28
C SER A 30 44.48 5.30 -1.03
N ASP A 31 45.56 4.55 -0.77
CA ASP A 31 45.45 3.15 -0.34
C ASP A 31 44.77 2.99 1.03
N ASN A 32 44.82 4.08 1.86
CA ASN A 32 44.15 4.10 3.15
C ASN A 32 42.64 4.33 3.00
N VAL A 33 41.86 3.38 3.50
CA VAL A 33 40.39 3.44 3.49
C VAL A 33 39.86 4.66 4.26
N GLU A 34 40.51 5.06 5.34
CA GLU A 34 40.09 6.19 6.16
C GLU A 34 40.13 7.52 5.40
N ASP A 35 41.13 7.75 4.54
CA ASP A 35 41.19 8.96 3.71
C ASP A 35 40.01 9.04 2.72
N ARG A 36 39.64 7.90 2.11
CA ARG A 36 38.51 7.79 1.19
C ARG A 36 37.17 7.88 1.93
N MET A 37 37.10 7.35 3.19
CA MET A 37 35.92 7.45 4.06
C MET A 37 35.65 8.90 4.45
N VAL A 38 36.67 9.70 4.76
CA VAL A 38 36.54 11.15 5.03
C VAL A 38 35.86 11.85 3.83
N LEU A 39 36.32 11.58 2.59
CA LEU A 39 35.68 12.14 1.39
C LEU A 39 34.23 11.67 1.23
N ALA A 40 33.99 10.38 1.47
CA ALA A 40 32.65 9.80 1.31
C ALA A 40 31.61 10.40 2.28
N THR A 41 32.03 10.84 3.47
CA THR A 41 31.16 11.42 4.50
C THR A 41 31.05 12.93 4.47
N ASP A 42 32.04 13.62 3.88
CA ASP A 42 32.06 15.07 3.80
C ASP A 42 31.08 15.58 2.72
N GLN A 43 30.13 16.44 3.15
CA GLN A 43 29.13 17.02 2.25
C GLN A 43 29.70 18.09 1.30
N THR A 44 30.92 18.55 1.55
CA THR A 44 31.64 19.51 0.70
C THR A 44 32.45 18.83 -0.41
N THR A 45 32.53 17.50 -0.40
CA THR A 45 33.21 16.71 -1.41
C THR A 45 32.53 16.92 -2.78
N SER A 46 33.35 17.15 -3.81
CA SER A 46 32.83 17.41 -5.16
C SER A 46 32.04 16.21 -5.71
N LYS A 47 31.02 16.50 -6.49
CA LYS A 47 30.11 15.47 -7.05
C LYS A 47 30.85 14.46 -7.92
N GLU A 48 31.87 14.89 -8.64
CA GLU A 48 32.73 14.03 -9.48
C GLU A 48 33.52 13.02 -8.64
N ILE A 49 34.03 13.45 -7.49
CA ILE A 49 34.75 12.58 -6.55
C ILE A 49 33.79 11.56 -5.91
N LEU A 50 32.61 12.03 -5.47
CA LEU A 50 31.59 11.12 -4.93
C LEU A 50 31.10 10.11 -5.98
N TYR A 51 30.93 10.54 -7.23
CA TYR A 51 30.59 9.62 -8.32
C TYR A 51 31.68 8.55 -8.54
N TYR A 52 32.95 9.00 -8.58
CA TYR A 52 34.07 8.08 -8.75
C TYR A 52 34.14 7.05 -7.60
N LEU A 53 34.00 7.48 -6.34
CA LEU A 53 33.99 6.58 -5.18
C LEU A 53 32.79 5.61 -5.22
N ALA A 54 31.62 6.08 -5.63
CA ALA A 54 30.44 5.23 -5.82
C ALA A 54 30.69 4.11 -6.81
N GLU A 55 31.38 4.41 -7.92
CA GLU A 55 31.60 3.46 -9.02
C GLU A 55 32.80 2.55 -8.80
N LYS A 56 33.88 3.07 -8.25
CA LYS A 56 35.21 2.41 -8.30
C LYS A 56 35.80 2.04 -6.95
N ASP A 57 35.25 2.53 -5.82
CA ASP A 57 35.87 2.22 -4.52
C ASP A 57 35.74 0.72 -4.19
N PRO A 58 36.84 0.04 -3.87
CA PRO A 58 36.80 -1.38 -3.54
C PRO A 58 36.09 -1.70 -2.22
N SER A 59 36.01 -0.71 -1.31
CA SER A 59 35.41 -0.88 0.02
C SER A 59 33.90 -0.66 -0.01
N PRO A 60 33.07 -1.67 0.30
CA PRO A 60 31.63 -1.49 0.44
C PRO A 60 31.25 -0.43 1.49
N ALA A 61 32.07 -0.28 2.54
CA ALA A 61 31.83 0.73 3.58
C ALA A 61 31.93 2.16 3.04
N VAL A 62 32.92 2.42 2.14
CA VAL A 62 33.06 3.73 1.48
C VAL A 62 31.90 3.96 0.53
N ARG A 63 31.54 2.99 -0.32
CA ARG A 63 30.38 3.11 -1.23
C ARG A 63 29.07 3.32 -0.48
N LEU A 64 28.90 2.65 0.69
CA LEU A 64 27.74 2.89 1.57
C LEU A 64 27.75 4.32 2.16
N ALA A 65 28.90 4.81 2.57
CA ALA A 65 29.02 6.19 3.09
C ALA A 65 28.71 7.22 1.99
N VAL A 66 29.20 7.01 0.76
CA VAL A 66 28.84 7.83 -0.42
C VAL A 66 27.33 7.80 -0.67
N THR A 67 26.71 6.63 -0.63
CA THR A 67 25.25 6.48 -0.85
C THR A 67 24.43 7.28 0.16
N ARG A 68 24.93 7.40 1.39
CA ARG A 68 24.29 8.18 2.47
C ARG A 68 24.62 9.67 2.44
N ASN A 69 25.62 10.07 1.65
CA ASN A 69 26.03 11.46 1.57
C ASN A 69 25.00 12.30 0.80
N PRO A 70 24.42 13.37 1.37
CA PRO A 70 23.46 14.23 0.68
C PRO A 70 24.00 14.85 -0.62
N ALA A 71 25.30 15.08 -0.73
CA ALA A 71 25.94 15.66 -1.90
C ALA A 71 26.15 14.64 -3.05
N MET A 72 25.92 13.34 -2.82
CA MET A 72 26.05 12.32 -3.86
C MET A 72 25.14 12.63 -5.08
N PRO A 73 25.68 12.70 -6.30
CA PRO A 73 24.89 12.95 -7.49
C PRO A 73 23.94 11.80 -7.81
N VAL A 74 22.69 12.12 -8.21
CA VAL A 74 21.68 11.09 -8.58
C VAL A 74 22.13 10.24 -9.76
N GLN A 75 23.02 10.76 -10.61
CA GLN A 75 23.61 10.03 -11.75
C GLN A 75 24.40 8.80 -11.33
N ALA A 76 24.87 8.69 -10.07
CA ALA A 76 25.53 7.50 -9.55
C ALA A 76 24.55 6.38 -9.17
N SER A 77 23.26 6.65 -9.11
CA SER A 77 22.25 5.69 -8.66
C SER A 77 22.16 4.41 -9.49
N PRO A 78 22.25 4.43 -10.85
CA PRO A 78 22.22 3.20 -11.64
C PRO A 78 23.36 2.22 -11.33
N VAL A 79 24.55 2.75 -11.01
CA VAL A 79 25.72 1.92 -10.64
C VAL A 79 25.49 1.32 -9.25
N LEU A 80 25.06 2.14 -8.28
CA LEU A 80 24.81 1.70 -6.91
C LEU A 80 23.59 0.78 -6.78
N ALA A 81 22.64 0.84 -7.70
CA ALA A 81 21.51 -0.09 -7.76
C ALA A 81 21.93 -1.53 -8.08
N GLN A 82 23.11 -1.69 -8.70
CA GLN A 82 23.72 -2.98 -9.04
C GLN A 82 24.92 -3.31 -8.14
N ASP A 83 25.10 -2.59 -7.03
CA ASP A 83 26.20 -2.83 -6.11
C ASP A 83 26.14 -4.25 -5.53
N SER A 84 27.28 -4.90 -5.43
CA SER A 84 27.38 -6.25 -4.86
C SER A 84 26.96 -6.33 -3.38
N ASN A 85 27.07 -5.21 -2.67
CA ASN A 85 26.72 -5.14 -1.25
C ASN A 85 25.25 -4.76 -1.03
N VAL A 86 24.52 -5.61 -0.32
CA VAL A 86 23.09 -5.45 -0.01
C VAL A 86 22.78 -4.16 0.75
N ASP A 87 23.64 -3.76 1.70
CA ASP A 87 23.40 -2.56 2.52
C ASP A 87 23.53 -1.26 1.69
N VAL A 88 24.40 -1.26 0.66
CA VAL A 88 24.51 -0.16 -0.31
C VAL A 88 23.20 -0.04 -1.11
N ARG A 89 22.67 -1.15 -1.64
CA ARG A 89 21.41 -1.16 -2.39
C ARG A 89 20.21 -0.73 -1.53
N ILE A 90 20.14 -1.19 -0.26
CA ILE A 90 19.09 -0.75 0.70
C ILE A 90 19.20 0.75 1.00
N ALA A 91 20.42 1.25 1.23
CA ALA A 91 20.64 2.67 1.49
C ALA A 91 20.23 3.52 0.29
N LEU A 92 20.54 3.05 -0.94
CA LEU A 92 20.13 3.70 -2.17
C LEU A 92 18.60 3.73 -2.32
N ALA A 93 17.91 2.61 -2.07
CA ALA A 93 16.45 2.54 -2.13
C ALA A 93 15.80 3.63 -1.25
N LYS A 94 16.22 3.73 0.02
CA LYS A 94 15.72 4.74 0.95
C LYS A 94 15.98 6.16 0.46
N ARG A 95 17.22 6.44 0.04
CA ARG A 95 17.60 7.74 -0.48
C ARG A 95 16.80 8.17 -1.70
N LEU A 96 16.60 7.27 -2.66
CA LEU A 96 15.85 7.59 -3.88
C LEU A 96 14.40 7.93 -3.56
N VAL A 97 13.76 7.21 -2.62
CA VAL A 97 12.41 7.51 -2.18
C VAL A 97 12.34 8.89 -1.51
N GLU A 98 13.29 9.24 -0.65
CA GLU A 98 13.37 10.57 -0.03
C GLU A 98 13.53 11.71 -1.05
N LEU A 99 14.18 11.44 -2.19
CA LEU A 99 14.36 12.43 -3.26
C LEU A 99 13.18 12.55 -4.22
N LEU A 100 12.27 11.56 -4.28
CA LEU A 100 11.13 11.56 -5.21
C LEU A 100 10.30 12.84 -5.19
N PRO A 101 9.94 13.45 -4.04
CA PRO A 101 9.15 14.68 -4.04
C PRO A 101 9.77 15.83 -4.83
N GLY A 102 11.09 15.99 -4.71
CA GLY A 102 11.83 17.02 -5.46
C GLY A 102 12.01 16.68 -6.93
N LEU A 103 12.34 15.42 -7.22
CA LEU A 103 12.60 14.96 -8.59
C LEU A 103 11.31 14.87 -9.43
N SER A 104 10.18 14.53 -8.81
CA SER A 104 8.89 14.40 -9.51
C SER A 104 8.28 15.72 -9.96
N GLN A 105 8.81 16.86 -9.54
CA GLN A 105 8.40 18.19 -10.03
C GLN A 105 8.72 18.36 -11.52
N ASP A 106 9.81 17.74 -12.01
CA ASP A 106 10.12 17.65 -13.43
C ASP A 106 10.32 16.17 -13.84
N LYS A 107 9.22 15.52 -14.20
CA LYS A 107 9.21 14.11 -14.63
C LYS A 107 9.92 13.86 -15.97
N HIS A 108 10.25 14.92 -16.71
CA HIS A 108 11.01 14.85 -17.97
C HIS A 108 12.52 15.02 -17.75
N SER A 109 12.96 15.35 -16.54
CA SER A 109 14.38 15.51 -16.25
C SER A 109 15.14 14.17 -16.30
N GLN A 110 16.39 14.23 -16.74
CA GLN A 110 17.28 13.07 -16.68
C GLN A 110 17.48 12.56 -15.25
N LEU A 111 17.45 13.45 -14.25
CA LEU A 111 17.63 13.06 -12.85
C LEU A 111 16.46 12.20 -12.37
N TYR A 112 15.22 12.54 -12.75
CA TYR A 112 14.05 11.71 -12.46
C TYR A 112 14.16 10.36 -13.17
N ALA A 113 14.58 10.33 -14.43
CA ALA A 113 14.78 9.09 -15.19
C ALA A 113 15.80 8.16 -14.51
N PHE A 114 16.96 8.69 -14.07
CA PHE A 114 17.95 7.90 -13.32
C PHE A 114 17.39 7.32 -12.01
N ALA A 115 16.61 8.10 -11.29
CA ALA A 115 15.99 7.65 -10.04
C ALA A 115 14.97 6.53 -10.28
N VAL A 116 14.06 6.70 -11.26
CA VAL A 116 13.04 5.70 -11.60
C VAL A 116 13.65 4.42 -12.14
N ASP A 117 14.66 4.51 -12.99
CA ASP A 117 15.40 3.35 -13.54
C ASP A 117 16.08 2.55 -12.41
N SER A 118 16.75 3.27 -11.50
CA SER A 118 17.40 2.63 -10.35
C SER A 118 16.39 1.99 -9.38
N LEU A 119 15.25 2.64 -9.13
CA LEU A 119 14.16 2.05 -8.35
C LEU A 119 13.58 0.81 -9.04
N GLY A 120 13.45 0.82 -10.37
CA GLY A 120 13.03 -0.34 -11.16
C GLY A 120 13.99 -1.52 -11.03
N THR A 121 15.30 -1.26 -11.07
CA THR A 121 16.33 -2.29 -10.83
C THR A 121 16.20 -2.89 -9.42
N LEU A 122 16.04 -2.04 -8.40
CA LEU A 122 15.89 -2.48 -7.00
C LEU A 122 14.57 -3.22 -6.74
N ALA A 123 13.51 -2.88 -7.47
CA ALA A 123 12.20 -3.56 -7.37
C ALA A 123 12.21 -4.98 -7.96
N LEU A 124 13.23 -5.31 -8.77
CA LEU A 124 13.49 -6.66 -9.30
C LEU A 124 14.71 -7.34 -8.65
N ASP A 125 15.23 -6.79 -7.57
CA ASP A 125 16.40 -7.34 -6.90
C ASP A 125 16.15 -8.79 -6.44
N GLU A 126 17.11 -9.67 -6.65
CA GLU A 126 17.01 -11.07 -6.22
C GLU A 126 16.91 -11.20 -4.70
N VAL A 127 17.47 -10.25 -3.95
CA VAL A 127 17.46 -10.24 -2.49
C VAL A 127 16.13 -9.69 -1.96
N LEU A 128 15.28 -10.55 -1.43
CA LEU A 128 13.96 -10.23 -0.88
C LEU A 128 13.99 -9.00 0.06
N LYS A 129 14.98 -8.92 0.94
CA LYS A 129 15.13 -7.81 1.90
C LYS A 129 15.16 -6.43 1.24
N ILE A 130 15.70 -6.33 0.02
CA ILE A 130 15.75 -5.05 -0.73
C ILE A 130 14.36 -4.71 -1.24
N ARG A 131 13.66 -5.67 -1.84
CA ARG A 131 12.29 -5.47 -2.34
C ARG A 131 11.32 -5.14 -1.20
N VAL A 132 11.43 -5.81 -0.05
CA VAL A 132 10.64 -5.50 1.17
C VAL A 132 10.94 -4.09 1.68
N ALA A 133 12.23 -3.70 1.75
CA ALA A 133 12.61 -2.34 2.18
C ALA A 133 12.03 -1.28 1.24
N LEU A 134 12.06 -1.52 -0.07
CA LEU A 134 11.51 -0.61 -1.07
C LEU A 134 9.98 -0.53 -0.97
N SER A 135 9.28 -1.65 -0.93
CA SER A 135 7.84 -1.72 -0.78
C SER A 135 7.36 -1.00 0.48
N THR A 136 7.96 -1.30 1.63
CA THR A 136 7.61 -0.68 2.91
C THR A 136 7.77 0.84 2.88
N THR A 137 8.77 1.36 2.15
CA THR A 137 9.02 2.80 2.07
C THR A 137 8.10 3.48 1.05
N LEU A 138 7.71 2.80 -0.04
CA LEU A 138 6.91 3.36 -1.13
C LEU A 138 5.40 3.26 -0.91
N LYS A 139 4.91 2.36 -0.06
CA LYS A 139 3.47 2.07 0.08
C LYS A 139 2.61 3.31 0.36
N ASP A 140 3.09 4.20 1.24
CA ASP A 140 2.38 5.42 1.65
C ASP A 140 2.92 6.69 0.96
N HIS A 141 3.82 6.53 -0.02
CA HIS A 141 4.51 7.67 -0.61
C HIS A 141 3.75 8.23 -1.80
N ALA A 142 3.29 9.49 -1.69
CA ALA A 142 2.45 10.15 -2.70
C ALA A 142 3.09 10.29 -4.11
N HIS A 143 4.42 10.25 -4.18
CA HIS A 143 5.17 10.40 -5.44
C HIS A 143 5.72 9.08 -5.97
N THR A 144 5.19 7.93 -5.51
CA THR A 144 5.60 6.61 -6.01
C THR A 144 5.35 6.53 -7.52
N PRO A 145 6.37 6.22 -8.34
CA PRO A 145 6.15 6.06 -9.77
C PRO A 145 5.21 4.88 -10.05
N PRO A 146 4.13 5.05 -10.86
CA PRO A 146 3.15 3.99 -11.12
C PRO A 146 3.77 2.69 -11.62
N LYS A 147 4.77 2.78 -12.49
CA LYS A 147 5.52 1.62 -13.01
C LYS A 147 6.16 0.79 -11.88
N ILE A 148 6.75 1.45 -10.88
CA ILE A 148 7.40 0.78 -9.74
C ILE A 148 6.34 0.19 -8.82
N ALA A 149 5.25 0.91 -8.56
CA ALA A 149 4.11 0.40 -7.80
C ALA A 149 3.53 -0.86 -8.44
N GLY A 150 3.25 -0.84 -9.74
CA GLY A 150 2.73 -1.99 -10.48
C GLY A 150 3.67 -3.20 -10.50
N GLN A 151 4.99 -2.95 -10.53
CA GLN A 151 6.00 -4.00 -10.47
C GLN A 151 6.04 -4.68 -9.09
N LEU A 152 6.08 -3.91 -8.01
CA LEU A 152 6.06 -4.44 -6.64
C LEU A 152 4.72 -5.08 -6.27
N ALA A 153 3.60 -4.57 -6.79
CA ALA A 153 2.27 -5.15 -6.58
C ALA A 153 2.13 -6.57 -7.16
N ARG A 154 2.92 -6.90 -8.18
CA ARG A 154 2.96 -8.22 -8.84
C ARG A 154 4.06 -9.13 -8.31
N ASP A 155 4.77 -8.73 -7.24
CA ASP A 155 5.76 -9.58 -6.60
C ASP A 155 5.12 -10.83 -6.00
N LEU A 156 5.78 -11.98 -6.15
CA LEU A 156 5.28 -13.26 -5.63
C LEU A 156 5.34 -13.34 -4.10
N GLU A 157 6.22 -12.56 -3.49
CA GLU A 157 6.37 -12.54 -2.05
C GLU A 157 5.34 -11.59 -1.42
N ARG A 158 4.49 -12.15 -0.57
CA ARG A 158 3.42 -11.41 0.10
C ARG A 158 3.94 -10.18 0.86
N GLU A 159 5.09 -10.30 1.53
CA GLU A 159 5.72 -9.20 2.28
C GLU A 159 6.07 -7.99 1.40
N VAL A 160 6.25 -8.21 0.09
CA VAL A 160 6.55 -7.15 -0.89
C VAL A 160 5.27 -6.58 -1.48
N SER A 161 4.37 -7.44 -1.97
CA SER A 161 3.21 -6.99 -2.74
C SER A 161 2.04 -6.51 -1.87
N GLU A 162 1.76 -7.14 -0.72
CA GLU A 162 0.62 -6.77 0.14
C GLU A 162 0.63 -5.30 0.59
N PRO A 163 1.75 -4.71 1.08
CA PRO A 163 1.78 -3.29 1.45
C PRO A 163 1.45 -2.36 0.29
N ILE A 164 1.91 -2.68 -0.92
CA ILE A 164 1.64 -1.89 -2.13
C ILE A 164 0.19 -2.05 -2.56
N LEU A 165 -0.32 -3.29 -2.61
CA LEU A 165 -1.71 -3.58 -2.96
C LEU A 165 -2.69 -2.86 -2.03
N ARG A 166 -2.38 -2.80 -0.74
CA ARG A 166 -3.28 -2.23 0.27
C ARG A 166 -3.21 -0.71 0.37
N PHE A 167 -2.02 -0.12 0.31
CA PHE A 167 -1.83 1.29 0.70
C PHE A 167 -1.35 2.21 -0.43
N CYS A 168 -0.75 1.68 -1.52
CA CYS A 168 -0.18 2.54 -2.54
C CYS A 168 -1.25 3.17 -3.42
N ALA A 169 -1.42 4.50 -3.29
CA ALA A 169 -2.38 5.27 -4.08
C ALA A 169 -1.99 5.42 -5.57
N SER A 170 -0.74 5.11 -5.93
CA SER A 170 -0.26 5.21 -7.32
C SER A 170 -0.63 4.01 -8.20
N LEU A 171 -1.23 2.94 -7.62
CA LEU A 171 -1.82 1.86 -8.41
C LEU A 171 -3.13 2.33 -9.02
N SER A 172 -3.26 2.18 -10.32
CA SER A 172 -4.51 2.44 -11.04
C SER A 172 -5.51 1.29 -10.85
N ASP A 173 -6.80 1.59 -11.06
CA ASP A 173 -7.83 0.53 -11.09
C ASP A 173 -7.53 -0.52 -12.15
N GLN A 174 -6.98 -0.12 -13.30
CA GLN A 174 -6.52 -1.03 -14.34
C GLN A 174 -5.49 -2.04 -13.82
N ASP A 175 -4.46 -1.57 -13.06
CA ASP A 175 -3.46 -2.46 -12.45
C ASP A 175 -4.09 -3.43 -11.46
N LEU A 176 -5.05 -2.96 -10.66
CA LEU A 176 -5.75 -3.76 -9.67
C LEU A 176 -6.65 -4.82 -10.32
N LEU A 177 -7.38 -4.47 -11.39
CA LEU A 177 -8.21 -5.40 -12.16
C LEU A 177 -7.38 -6.50 -12.84
N GLU A 178 -6.19 -6.16 -13.37
CA GLU A 178 -5.27 -7.14 -13.95
C GLU A 178 -4.75 -8.14 -12.91
N ILE A 179 -4.63 -7.72 -11.65
CA ILE A 179 -4.19 -8.57 -10.54
C ILE A 179 -5.35 -9.39 -9.98
N LEU A 180 -6.59 -8.83 -9.96
CA LEU A 180 -7.80 -9.50 -9.51
C LEU A 180 -8.25 -10.55 -10.55
N CYS A 181 -7.92 -11.80 -10.31
CA CYS A 181 -8.44 -12.91 -11.12
C CYS A 181 -8.93 -14.04 -10.20
N LYS A 182 -9.71 -14.97 -10.77
CA LYS A 182 -10.33 -16.07 -10.00
C LYS A 182 -9.32 -16.95 -9.28
N ASP A 183 -8.11 -17.08 -9.83
CA ASP A 183 -7.03 -17.90 -9.27
C ASP A 183 -6.07 -17.11 -8.38
N SER A 184 -6.36 -15.84 -8.12
CA SER A 184 -5.53 -15.02 -7.24
C SER A 184 -5.60 -15.55 -5.79
N PRO A 185 -4.47 -15.59 -5.08
CA PRO A 185 -4.46 -15.92 -3.66
C PRO A 185 -5.44 -15.03 -2.88
N GLY A 186 -6.24 -15.62 -1.98
CA GLY A 186 -7.29 -14.90 -1.24
C GLY A 186 -6.79 -13.66 -0.50
N TRP A 187 -5.55 -13.67 0.00
CA TRP A 187 -4.96 -12.51 0.66
C TRP A 187 -4.74 -11.30 -0.28
N ILE A 188 -4.54 -11.52 -1.58
CA ILE A 188 -4.47 -10.44 -2.59
C ILE A 188 -5.82 -9.75 -2.70
N ILE A 189 -6.89 -10.55 -2.83
CA ILE A 189 -8.27 -10.05 -2.95
C ILE A 189 -8.64 -9.27 -1.68
N GLU A 190 -8.30 -9.82 -0.50
CA GLU A 190 -8.50 -9.17 0.79
C GLU A 190 -7.71 -7.87 0.92
N ALA A 191 -6.44 -7.84 0.48
CA ALA A 191 -5.61 -6.62 0.50
C ALA A 191 -6.22 -5.51 -0.36
N ILE A 192 -6.71 -5.84 -1.57
CA ILE A 192 -7.36 -4.88 -2.48
C ILE A 192 -8.70 -4.42 -1.89
N ALA A 193 -9.51 -5.32 -1.35
CA ALA A 193 -10.80 -5.02 -0.74
C ALA A 193 -10.70 -4.10 0.50
N ASN A 194 -9.57 -4.15 1.22
CA ASN A 194 -9.28 -3.31 2.37
C ASN A 194 -8.62 -1.95 2.03
N ARG A 195 -8.52 -1.57 0.76
CA ARG A 195 -7.99 -0.25 0.36
C ARG A 195 -8.92 0.87 0.78
N ASP A 196 -8.36 2.04 1.02
CA ASP A 196 -9.14 3.27 1.11
C ASP A 196 -9.73 3.62 -0.28
N ASN A 197 -11.02 3.97 -0.32
CA ASN A 197 -11.71 4.41 -1.53
C ASN A 197 -11.65 3.41 -2.70
N VAL A 198 -12.08 2.16 -2.46
CA VAL A 198 -12.25 1.15 -3.52
C VAL A 198 -13.33 1.62 -4.48
N SER A 199 -13.02 1.70 -5.78
CA SER A 199 -13.99 2.13 -6.81
C SER A 199 -15.10 1.10 -7.03
N ALA A 200 -16.22 1.53 -7.65
CA ALA A 200 -17.33 0.64 -7.96
C ALA A 200 -16.91 -0.51 -8.89
N GLU A 201 -15.98 -0.26 -9.82
CA GLU A 201 -15.48 -1.28 -10.76
C GLU A 201 -14.66 -2.35 -10.02
N ILE A 202 -13.77 -1.95 -9.10
CA ILE A 202 -13.01 -2.87 -8.26
C ILE A 202 -13.93 -3.61 -7.29
N SER A 203 -14.93 -2.92 -6.70
CA SER A 203 -15.90 -3.54 -5.80
C SER A 203 -16.67 -4.65 -6.52
N GLN A 204 -17.11 -4.43 -7.75
CA GLN A 204 -17.76 -5.45 -8.57
C GLN A 204 -16.81 -6.63 -8.83
N ALA A 205 -15.57 -6.36 -9.26
CA ALA A 205 -14.60 -7.40 -9.56
C ALA A 205 -14.28 -8.27 -8.34
N VAL A 206 -14.16 -7.69 -7.12
CA VAL A 206 -13.94 -8.43 -5.87
C VAL A 206 -15.10 -9.40 -5.58
N ILE A 207 -16.34 -8.96 -5.79
CA ILE A 207 -17.52 -9.80 -5.55
C ILE A 207 -17.67 -10.91 -6.63
N ASP A 208 -17.27 -10.64 -7.85
CA ASP A 208 -17.34 -11.59 -8.96
C ASP A 208 -16.34 -12.76 -8.81
N VAL A 209 -15.25 -12.55 -8.09
CA VAL A 209 -14.28 -13.62 -7.76
C VAL A 209 -14.87 -14.64 -6.77
N GLU A 210 -15.91 -14.28 -5.99
CA GLU A 210 -16.57 -15.13 -4.98
C GLU A 210 -15.62 -15.66 -3.90
N ASN A 211 -14.60 -14.89 -3.58
CA ASN A 211 -13.69 -15.19 -2.49
C ASN A 211 -14.28 -14.74 -1.14
N GLU A 212 -14.59 -15.68 -0.25
CA GLU A 212 -15.27 -15.39 1.02
C GLU A 212 -14.54 -14.34 1.87
N PRO A 213 -13.22 -14.44 2.17
CA PRO A 213 -12.50 -13.42 2.95
C PRO A 213 -12.45 -12.06 2.24
N GLY A 214 -12.18 -12.04 0.93
CA GLY A 214 -12.09 -10.80 0.15
C GLY A 214 -13.44 -10.08 0.07
N GLY A 215 -14.53 -10.81 -0.21
CA GLY A 215 -15.88 -10.24 -0.22
C GLY A 215 -16.30 -9.74 1.17
N THR A 216 -15.97 -10.48 2.23
CA THR A 216 -16.22 -10.04 3.61
C THR A 216 -15.47 -8.74 3.92
N ALA A 217 -14.20 -8.63 3.52
CA ALA A 217 -13.41 -7.41 3.70
C ALA A 217 -14.02 -6.22 2.96
N LEU A 218 -14.47 -6.41 1.72
CA LEU A 218 -15.14 -5.36 0.93
C LEU A 218 -16.45 -4.90 1.58
N ILE A 219 -17.29 -5.86 2.01
CA ILE A 219 -18.58 -5.56 2.63
C ILE A 219 -18.39 -4.75 3.92
N LEU A 220 -17.36 -5.03 4.70
CA LEU A 220 -17.03 -4.29 5.92
C LEU A 220 -16.29 -2.98 5.67
N ASN A 221 -15.80 -2.75 4.46
CA ASN A 221 -15.10 -1.51 4.11
C ASN A 221 -16.11 -0.38 3.83
N ASP A 222 -16.31 0.48 4.80
CA ASP A 222 -17.23 1.63 4.69
C ASP A 222 -16.79 2.66 3.64
N SER A 223 -15.50 2.68 3.25
CA SER A 223 -14.96 3.60 2.24
C SER A 223 -15.08 3.07 0.80
N ALA A 224 -15.47 1.81 0.64
CA ALA A 224 -15.66 1.20 -0.67
C ALA A 224 -16.98 1.68 -1.32
N ASP A 225 -16.89 2.02 -2.61
CA ASP A 225 -18.06 2.36 -3.42
C ASP A 225 -18.80 1.07 -3.80
N VAL A 226 -19.87 0.79 -3.06
CA VAL A 226 -20.73 -0.38 -3.24
C VAL A 226 -22.14 0.10 -3.52
N SER A 227 -22.55 0.03 -4.77
CA SER A 227 -23.90 0.44 -5.22
C SER A 227 -24.99 -0.45 -4.61
N GLU A 228 -26.22 0.05 -4.55
CA GLU A 228 -27.39 -0.75 -4.14
C GLU A 228 -27.54 -2.01 -5.01
N THR A 229 -27.30 -1.89 -6.31
CA THR A 229 -27.33 -3.04 -7.23
C THR A 229 -26.30 -4.10 -6.84
N LEU A 230 -25.08 -3.69 -6.49
CA LEU A 230 -24.04 -4.61 -6.04
C LEU A 230 -24.39 -5.23 -4.68
N LEU A 231 -24.99 -4.45 -3.76
CA LEU A 231 -25.49 -4.99 -2.49
C LEU A 231 -26.56 -6.07 -2.69
N LEU A 232 -27.47 -5.89 -3.65
CA LEU A 232 -28.47 -6.92 -3.99
C LEU A 232 -27.81 -8.19 -4.58
N GLN A 233 -26.76 -8.06 -5.38
CA GLN A 233 -25.97 -9.21 -5.84
C GLN A 233 -25.25 -9.92 -4.69
N ILE A 234 -24.68 -9.15 -3.76
CA ILE A 234 -24.06 -9.70 -2.53
C ILE A 234 -25.08 -10.48 -1.72
N VAL A 235 -26.30 -9.95 -1.56
CA VAL A 235 -27.40 -10.63 -0.85
C VAL A 235 -27.76 -11.93 -1.54
N ASP A 236 -27.87 -11.96 -2.86
CA ASP A 236 -28.17 -13.19 -3.59
C ASP A 236 -27.07 -14.25 -3.42
N LYS A 237 -25.79 -13.86 -3.60
CA LYS A 237 -24.65 -14.73 -3.37
C LYS A 237 -24.51 -15.17 -1.91
N SER A 238 -24.99 -14.39 -0.95
CA SER A 238 -24.95 -14.72 0.49
C SER A 238 -25.87 -15.87 0.89
N LYS A 239 -26.74 -16.32 0.00
CA LYS A 239 -27.50 -17.57 0.20
C LYS A 239 -26.58 -18.80 0.20
N GLU A 240 -25.51 -18.76 -0.59
CA GLU A 240 -24.49 -19.81 -0.69
C GLU A 240 -23.29 -19.47 0.21
N ILE A 241 -22.81 -18.21 0.20
CA ILE A 241 -21.70 -17.72 1.01
C ILE A 241 -22.26 -17.08 2.28
N THR A 242 -22.72 -17.90 3.23
CA THR A 242 -23.39 -17.43 4.44
C THR A 242 -22.58 -16.47 5.31
N ALA A 243 -21.25 -16.53 5.22
CA ALA A 243 -20.34 -15.61 5.89
C ALA A 243 -20.56 -14.12 5.52
N TRP A 244 -21.16 -13.85 4.37
CA TRP A 244 -21.45 -12.46 3.92
C TRP A 244 -22.74 -11.88 4.54
N GLN A 245 -23.61 -12.71 5.12
CA GLN A 245 -24.90 -12.26 5.67
C GLN A 245 -24.72 -11.25 6.81
N LYS A 246 -23.95 -11.61 7.82
CA LYS A 246 -23.72 -10.73 8.98
C LYS A 246 -22.99 -9.44 8.62
N PRO A 247 -21.88 -9.45 7.88
CA PRO A 247 -21.25 -8.22 7.38
C PRO A 247 -22.21 -7.30 6.63
N THR A 248 -23.04 -7.86 5.73
CA THR A 248 -24.02 -7.08 4.98
C THR A 248 -25.07 -6.45 5.90
N ALA A 249 -25.62 -7.21 6.85
CA ALA A 249 -26.61 -6.72 7.81
C ALA A 249 -26.07 -5.61 8.72
N THR A 250 -24.75 -5.61 8.99
CA THR A 250 -24.09 -4.61 9.85
C THR A 250 -23.51 -3.42 9.10
N ARG A 251 -23.49 -3.45 7.73
CA ARG A 251 -22.92 -2.37 6.92
C ARG A 251 -23.69 -1.06 7.17
N LYS A 252 -22.96 0.05 7.30
CA LYS A 252 -23.54 1.38 7.45
C LYS A 252 -24.37 1.78 6.22
N ASN A 253 -25.42 2.55 6.43
CA ASN A 253 -26.30 3.07 5.38
C ASN A 253 -26.84 1.95 4.45
N LEU A 254 -27.24 0.81 5.03
CA LEU A 254 -27.82 -0.30 4.26
C LEU A 254 -29.19 0.14 3.69
N PRO A 255 -29.40 0.07 2.36
CA PRO A 255 -30.71 0.38 1.76
C PRO A 255 -31.79 -0.58 2.26
N ILE A 256 -33.01 -0.05 2.53
CA ILE A 256 -34.13 -0.86 3.01
C ILE A 256 -34.49 -1.99 2.04
N ALA A 257 -34.35 -1.76 0.73
CA ALA A 257 -34.59 -2.80 -0.29
C ALA A 257 -33.65 -4.02 -0.08
N VAL A 258 -32.40 -3.76 0.27
CA VAL A 258 -31.38 -4.83 0.55
C VAL A 258 -31.75 -5.58 1.83
N ALA A 259 -32.09 -4.87 2.91
CA ALA A 259 -32.51 -5.46 4.17
C ALA A 259 -33.77 -6.35 3.99
N ARG A 260 -34.73 -5.89 3.20
CA ARG A 260 -35.96 -6.64 2.87
C ARG A 260 -35.68 -7.93 2.09
N GLU A 261 -34.75 -7.88 1.12
CA GLU A 261 -34.36 -9.09 0.40
C GLU A 261 -33.66 -10.09 1.34
N MET A 262 -32.79 -9.62 2.24
CA MET A 262 -32.17 -10.45 3.28
C MET A 262 -33.21 -11.14 4.16
N ALA A 263 -34.22 -10.41 4.62
CA ALA A 263 -35.28 -10.91 5.51
C ALA A 263 -36.03 -12.13 4.95
N ARG A 264 -35.98 -12.37 3.63
CA ARG A 264 -36.63 -13.52 2.99
C ARG A 264 -35.96 -14.86 3.27
N PHE A 265 -34.67 -14.86 3.66
CA PHE A 265 -33.95 -16.13 3.79
C PHE A 265 -33.02 -16.24 5.00
N VAL A 266 -32.62 -15.11 5.62
CA VAL A 266 -31.70 -15.11 6.78
C VAL A 266 -32.33 -15.75 8.03
N ASP A 267 -31.48 -16.18 8.96
CA ASP A 267 -31.92 -16.71 10.27
C ASP A 267 -32.35 -15.60 11.24
N ALA A 268 -32.85 -16.04 12.42
CA ALA A 268 -33.31 -15.13 13.45
C ALA A 268 -32.20 -14.20 13.98
N SER A 269 -30.95 -14.66 14.01
CA SER A 269 -29.82 -13.87 14.53
C SER A 269 -29.51 -12.69 13.61
N ILE A 270 -29.55 -12.89 12.31
CA ILE A 270 -29.35 -11.81 11.32
C ILE A 270 -30.57 -10.88 11.28
N ARG A 271 -31.80 -11.43 11.38
CA ARG A 271 -33.01 -10.61 11.54
C ARG A 271 -32.90 -9.65 12.73
N ASP A 272 -32.48 -10.17 13.87
CA ASP A 272 -32.35 -9.35 15.09
C ASP A 272 -31.33 -8.21 14.89
N ILE A 273 -30.26 -8.42 14.12
CA ILE A 273 -29.34 -7.37 13.70
C ILE A 273 -30.06 -6.33 12.84
N LEU A 274 -30.79 -6.76 11.81
CA LEU A 274 -31.50 -5.86 10.90
C LEU A 274 -32.56 -5.02 11.60
N THR A 275 -33.32 -5.63 12.55
CA THR A 275 -34.39 -4.93 13.29
C THR A 275 -33.91 -4.10 14.46
N SER A 276 -32.66 -4.27 14.91
CA SER A 276 -32.02 -3.46 15.96
C SER A 276 -31.17 -2.30 15.43
N ARG A 277 -31.21 -2.01 14.13
CA ARG A 277 -30.44 -0.94 13.52
C ARG A 277 -30.97 0.44 13.92
N ASP A 278 -30.06 1.33 14.34
CA ASP A 278 -30.38 2.70 14.72
C ASP A 278 -30.69 3.62 13.53
N ASP A 279 -30.26 3.24 12.32
CA ASP A 279 -30.45 3.98 11.06
C ASP A 279 -31.77 3.64 10.35
N PHE A 280 -32.57 2.69 10.87
CA PHE A 280 -33.89 2.35 10.37
C PHE A 280 -34.99 2.96 11.24
N ASP A 281 -35.99 3.56 10.62
CA ASP A 281 -37.17 4.03 11.28
C ASP A 281 -38.16 2.88 11.62
N TYR A 282 -39.22 3.22 12.36
CA TYR A 282 -40.21 2.24 12.80
C TYR A 282 -40.88 1.51 11.62
N ASP A 283 -41.23 2.25 10.56
CA ASP A 283 -41.92 1.69 9.39
C ASP A 283 -41.03 0.70 8.64
N MET A 284 -39.72 1.00 8.53
CA MET A 284 -38.73 0.10 7.94
C MET A 284 -38.57 -1.18 8.75
N ILE A 285 -38.50 -1.08 10.08
CA ILE A 285 -38.40 -2.24 10.98
C ILE A 285 -39.65 -3.10 10.90
N GLU A 286 -40.86 -2.49 10.85
CA GLU A 286 -42.11 -3.20 10.68
C GLU A 286 -42.18 -3.94 9.33
N GLU A 287 -41.74 -3.31 8.24
CA GLU A 287 -41.67 -3.91 6.91
C GLU A 287 -40.77 -5.16 6.93
N ILE A 288 -39.54 -5.08 7.46
CA ILE A 288 -38.61 -6.20 7.59
C ILE A 288 -39.24 -7.34 8.41
N SER A 289 -39.81 -6.99 9.56
CA SER A 289 -40.45 -7.95 10.48
C SER A 289 -41.62 -8.66 9.80
N SER A 290 -42.42 -7.94 9.01
CA SER A 290 -43.57 -8.52 8.29
C SER A 290 -43.13 -9.48 7.17
N VAL A 291 -42.01 -9.21 6.50
CA VAL A 291 -41.44 -10.13 5.49
C VAL A 291 -40.99 -11.43 6.15
N PHE A 292 -40.29 -11.31 7.28
CA PHE A 292 -39.82 -12.46 8.03
C PHE A 292 -40.98 -13.31 8.58
N GLN A 293 -42.04 -12.68 9.15
CA GLN A 293 -43.21 -13.39 9.67
C GLN A 293 -43.95 -14.16 8.56
N ARG A 294 -44.18 -13.54 7.41
CA ARG A 294 -44.81 -14.21 6.25
C ARG A 294 -44.05 -15.48 5.83
N ARG A 295 -42.72 -15.45 5.88
CA ARG A 295 -41.91 -16.61 5.60
C ARG A 295 -42.12 -17.73 6.62
N LEU A 296 -42.14 -17.42 7.92
CA LEU A 296 -42.39 -18.39 8.99
C LEU A 296 -43.78 -19.02 8.85
N ASP A 297 -44.80 -18.22 8.56
CA ASP A 297 -46.17 -18.69 8.35
C ASP A 297 -46.25 -19.64 7.15
N PHE A 298 -45.50 -19.36 6.06
CA PHE A 298 -45.43 -20.24 4.90
C PHE A 298 -44.77 -21.57 5.23
N MET A 299 -43.62 -21.58 5.91
CA MET A 299 -42.92 -22.82 6.31
C MET A 299 -43.75 -23.69 7.27
N SER A 300 -44.46 -23.06 8.21
CA SER A 300 -45.32 -23.81 9.15
C SER A 300 -46.55 -24.43 8.48
N ASN A 301 -47.02 -23.88 7.34
CA ASN A 301 -48.13 -24.43 6.57
C ASN A 301 -47.67 -25.65 5.71
N GLU A 302 -46.46 -25.64 5.17
CA GLU A 302 -45.90 -26.76 4.38
C GLU A 302 -45.68 -27.98 5.29
N ASP A 303 -45.11 -27.83 6.51
CA ASP A 303 -44.92 -28.90 7.48
C ASP A 303 -46.26 -29.51 7.95
N GLY A 304 -47.35 -28.71 7.96
CA GLY A 304 -48.70 -29.17 8.29
C GLY A 304 -49.34 -30.06 7.24
N ASP A 305 -49.07 -29.80 5.94
CA ASP A 305 -49.64 -30.56 4.80
C ASP A 305 -48.91 -31.89 4.59
N GLU A 306 -47.61 -32.00 4.86
CA GLU A 306 -46.87 -33.26 4.79
C GLU A 306 -47.34 -34.30 5.83
N HIS A 307 -47.61 -33.82 7.07
CA HIS A 307 -48.11 -34.73 8.15
C HIS A 307 -49.54 -35.21 7.92
N SER A 308 -50.35 -34.48 7.13
CA SER A 308 -51.69 -34.88 6.81
C SER A 308 -51.76 -35.89 5.64
N ALA A 309 -50.71 -36.06 4.87
CA ALA A 309 -50.58 -36.98 3.76
C ALA A 309 -50.09 -38.40 4.15
N GLU A 310 -49.34 -38.50 5.29
CA GLU A 310 -48.86 -39.78 5.81
C GLU A 310 -49.92 -40.57 6.65
N ASP A 311 -51.00 -39.87 7.09
CA ASP A 311 -52.10 -40.50 7.87
C ASP A 311 -53.30 -40.94 7.01
N ARG A 312 -53.14 -41.10 5.70
CA ARG A 312 -54.13 -41.69 4.79
C ARG A 312 -53.53 -42.88 4.04
#